data_dac245c29751aae20f345d196440a51e
#
_entry.id   dac245c29751aae20f345d196440a51e
#
_cell.length_a   1.000
_cell.length_b   1.000
_cell.length_c   1.000
_cell.angle_alpha   90.00
_cell.angle_beta   90.00
_cell.angle_gamma   90.00
#
_symmetry.space_group_name_H-M   'P 1'
#
loop_
_entity.id
_entity.type
_entity.pdbx_description
1 polymer ?
#
loop_
_entity_poly.entity_id
_entity_poly.type
_entity_poly.pdbx_seq_one_letter_code
_entity_poly.pdbx_strand_id
1 'polypeptide(L)'
;MISEATLLKEREDYLARLENRYTKKIENFKEKEGAKIKAKLEKFSSSHDETDTACYKISLELSYSNKLKKLQDRYSKKLAKKTVKSEIADKERISNAKRVWEIDVLRGIAIWGMIFDHFTADFWMFFKDLYSPSDQGWLGALSSMTQDYWSSSFRTGVRLFGLFLFVFLCGVSTRFSKNNLKRSLGLIGFGLAITLALFGISKVTNNDRYQVLLSTITTIGLCLFIYTVTSTLYKKIFGAKSWKWVSLGLFFAICIMWAFVSAHNYLVNLGKTPQDLLERFYFVFNNNGDDISIWPYGYQSINADNWWKFIVGTQGFGADWLGLFPYVGYIFLGGFVGETVYKDKKSIIKYFYCKEDSKLTGEEYFLSRQGQKNAKINEVLSLISYPGRHTLSVYVFHQPFIFLFMFPIFLISGYHFTLFG
;
A
#
# COMPACT_ATOMS: atom_id res chain seq x y z
N MET A 1 -7.80 -21.19 14.83
CA MET A 1 -7.37 -21.10 13.40
C MET A 1 -8.27 -22.00 12.58
N ILE A 2 -8.98 -21.46 11.59
CA ILE A 2 -9.77 -22.29 10.66
C ILE A 2 -8.76 -23.15 9.89
N SER A 3 -8.93 -24.47 9.92
CA SER A 3 -8.04 -25.36 9.18
C SER A 3 -8.27 -25.21 7.68
N GLU A 4 -7.24 -25.46 6.87
CA GLU A 4 -7.34 -25.44 5.41
C GLU A 4 -8.41 -26.42 4.92
N ALA A 5 -8.54 -27.56 5.61
CA ALA A 5 -9.58 -28.55 5.37
C ALA A 5 -11.00 -28.01 5.61
N THR A 6 -11.19 -27.18 6.64
CA THR A 6 -12.50 -26.56 6.92
C THR A 6 -12.89 -25.57 5.83
N LEU A 7 -11.94 -24.75 5.35
CA LEU A 7 -12.20 -23.81 4.25
C LEU A 7 -12.50 -24.53 2.94
N LEU A 8 -11.79 -25.61 2.64
CA LEU A 8 -12.06 -26.44 1.46
C LEU A 8 -13.48 -27.04 1.51
N LYS A 9 -13.89 -27.58 2.63
CA LYS A 9 -15.23 -28.13 2.81
C LYS A 9 -16.31 -27.06 2.68
N GLU A 10 -16.15 -25.90 3.30
CA GLU A 10 -17.09 -24.76 3.15
C GLU A 10 -17.24 -24.32 1.70
N ARG A 11 -16.13 -24.33 0.94
CA ARG A 11 -16.14 -24.00 -0.49
C ARG A 11 -16.88 -25.05 -1.31
N GLU A 12 -16.60 -26.34 -1.07
CA GLU A 12 -17.26 -27.45 -1.75
C GLU A 12 -18.77 -27.42 -1.52
N ASP A 13 -19.20 -27.21 -0.29
CA ASP A 13 -20.62 -27.08 0.06
C ASP A 13 -21.29 -25.86 -0.59
N TYR A 14 -20.57 -24.74 -0.71
CA TYR A 14 -21.06 -23.57 -1.41
C TYR A 14 -21.24 -23.81 -2.91
N LEU A 15 -20.22 -24.42 -3.55
CA LEU A 15 -20.26 -24.72 -4.98
C LEU A 15 -21.33 -25.75 -5.32
N ALA A 16 -21.49 -26.79 -4.50
CA ALA A 16 -22.54 -27.78 -4.67
C ALA A 16 -23.94 -27.18 -4.57
N ARG A 17 -24.16 -26.26 -3.60
CA ARG A 17 -25.45 -25.52 -3.50
C ARG A 17 -25.70 -24.62 -4.73
N LEU A 18 -24.66 -24.01 -5.28
CA LEU A 18 -24.78 -23.18 -6.46
C LEU A 18 -25.09 -23.99 -7.72
N GLU A 19 -24.42 -25.11 -7.88
CA GLU A 19 -24.63 -26.06 -8.97
C GLU A 19 -26.08 -26.62 -8.95
N ASN A 20 -26.53 -27.05 -7.80
CA ASN A 20 -27.92 -27.54 -7.61
C ASN A 20 -28.95 -26.44 -7.95
N ARG A 21 -28.66 -25.18 -7.58
CA ARG A 21 -29.52 -24.05 -7.96
C ARG A 21 -29.57 -23.84 -9.48
N TYR A 22 -28.45 -24.00 -10.19
CA TYR A 22 -28.42 -23.86 -11.64
C TYR A 22 -29.10 -25.04 -12.33
N THR A 23 -28.91 -26.25 -11.84
CA THR A 23 -29.63 -27.46 -12.34
C THR A 23 -31.12 -27.28 -12.23
N LYS A 24 -31.64 -26.89 -11.07
CA LYS A 24 -33.08 -26.58 -10.91
C LYS A 24 -33.59 -25.54 -11.89
N LYS A 25 -32.81 -24.51 -12.17
CA LYS A 25 -33.19 -23.47 -13.15
C LYS A 25 -33.25 -24.00 -14.59
N ILE A 26 -32.37 -24.91 -14.94
CA ILE A 26 -32.36 -25.58 -16.23
C ILE A 26 -33.57 -26.52 -16.34
N GLU A 27 -33.88 -27.26 -15.29
CA GLU A 27 -35.08 -28.15 -15.24
C GLU A 27 -36.37 -27.35 -15.40
N ASN A 28 -36.54 -26.29 -14.61
CA ASN A 28 -37.70 -25.39 -14.72
C ASN A 28 -37.83 -24.76 -16.11
N PHE A 29 -36.70 -24.45 -16.76
CA PHE A 29 -36.70 -23.96 -18.14
C PHE A 29 -37.17 -25.03 -19.13
N LYS A 30 -36.69 -26.28 -18.97
CA LYS A 30 -37.09 -27.42 -19.80
C LYS A 30 -38.60 -27.68 -19.72
N GLU A 31 -39.15 -27.73 -18.50
CA GLU A 31 -40.58 -27.91 -18.28
C GLU A 31 -41.40 -26.79 -18.92
N LYS A 32 -41.03 -25.53 -18.65
CA LYS A 32 -41.77 -24.36 -19.12
C LYS A 32 -41.74 -24.22 -20.64
N GLU A 33 -40.61 -24.42 -21.27
CA GLU A 33 -40.49 -24.31 -22.74
C GLU A 33 -41.04 -25.56 -23.41
N GLY A 34 -40.91 -26.74 -22.82
CA GLY A 34 -41.57 -27.97 -23.32
C GLY A 34 -43.09 -27.85 -23.37
N ALA A 35 -43.72 -27.32 -22.31
CA ALA A 35 -45.15 -27.04 -22.28
C ALA A 35 -45.56 -26.01 -23.37
N LYS A 36 -44.78 -24.98 -23.59
CA LYS A 36 -45.04 -23.99 -24.65
C LYS A 36 -44.93 -24.58 -26.05
N ILE A 37 -43.95 -25.45 -26.28
CA ILE A 37 -43.78 -26.13 -27.57
C ILE A 37 -44.99 -27.02 -27.86
N LYS A 38 -45.41 -27.80 -26.86
CA LYS A 38 -46.60 -28.66 -26.98
C LYS A 38 -47.86 -27.86 -27.34
N ALA A 39 -48.14 -26.78 -26.61
CA ALA A 39 -49.29 -25.91 -26.87
C ALA A 39 -49.24 -25.25 -28.28
N LYS A 40 -48.04 -24.86 -28.75
CA LYS A 40 -47.87 -24.32 -30.09
C LYS A 40 -48.10 -25.36 -31.19
N LEU A 41 -47.63 -26.58 -30.98
CA LEU A 41 -47.83 -27.68 -31.92
C LEU A 41 -49.29 -28.09 -32.03
N GLU A 42 -49.99 -28.20 -30.91
CA GLU A 42 -51.43 -28.49 -30.89
C GLU A 42 -52.23 -27.43 -31.64
N LYS A 43 -51.89 -26.15 -31.43
CA LYS A 43 -52.55 -25.06 -32.16
C LYS A 43 -52.27 -25.07 -33.68
N PHE A 44 -51.04 -25.43 -34.10
CA PHE A 44 -50.63 -25.43 -35.49
C PHE A 44 -51.20 -26.63 -36.25
N SER A 45 -51.17 -27.82 -35.63
CA SER A 45 -51.70 -29.05 -36.23
C SER A 45 -53.21 -29.04 -36.46
N SER A 46 -53.92 -28.16 -35.74
CA SER A 46 -55.38 -28.00 -35.97
C SER A 46 -55.77 -27.28 -37.28
N SER A 47 -54.81 -26.64 -37.96
CA SER A 47 -55.02 -25.78 -39.11
C SER A 47 -54.14 -26.09 -40.34
N HIS A 48 -53.19 -27.04 -40.22
CA HIS A 48 -52.21 -27.35 -41.27
C HIS A 48 -52.06 -28.85 -41.46
N ASP A 49 -51.53 -29.26 -42.64
CA ASP A 49 -51.31 -30.66 -42.97
C ASP A 49 -50.13 -31.30 -42.13
N GLU A 50 -50.00 -32.64 -42.28
CA GLU A 50 -48.97 -33.37 -41.53
C GLU A 50 -47.54 -32.96 -41.88
N THR A 51 -47.26 -32.60 -43.14
CA THR A 51 -45.90 -32.23 -43.60
C THR A 51 -45.51 -30.90 -43.07
N ASP A 52 -46.38 -29.91 -43.11
CA ASP A 52 -46.11 -28.56 -42.54
C ASP A 52 -45.96 -28.61 -41.01
N THR A 53 -46.75 -29.43 -40.35
CA THR A 53 -46.72 -29.67 -38.92
C THR A 53 -45.34 -30.29 -38.50
N ALA A 54 -44.86 -31.27 -39.31
CA ALA A 54 -43.54 -31.88 -39.05
C ALA A 54 -42.38 -30.86 -39.22
N CYS A 55 -42.41 -30.05 -40.27
CA CYS A 55 -41.40 -28.98 -40.47
C CYS A 55 -41.43 -27.94 -39.35
N TYR A 56 -42.61 -27.53 -38.90
CA TYR A 56 -42.78 -26.60 -37.80
C TYR A 56 -42.25 -27.16 -36.47
N LYS A 57 -42.50 -28.44 -36.19
CA LYS A 57 -41.99 -29.16 -35.03
C LYS A 57 -40.47 -29.14 -35.00
N ILE A 58 -39.80 -29.48 -36.11
CA ILE A 58 -38.32 -29.46 -36.22
C ILE A 58 -37.79 -28.06 -35.95
N SER A 59 -38.42 -27.02 -36.48
CA SER A 59 -38.00 -25.63 -36.26
C SER A 59 -38.08 -25.21 -34.78
N LEU A 60 -39.17 -25.62 -34.08
CA LEU A 60 -39.33 -25.35 -32.64
C LEU A 60 -38.33 -26.10 -31.80
N GLU A 61 -38.08 -27.38 -32.11
CA GLU A 61 -37.07 -28.20 -31.39
C GLU A 61 -35.67 -27.64 -31.57
N LEU A 62 -35.30 -27.19 -32.77
CA LEU A 62 -34.02 -26.55 -33.05
C LEU A 62 -33.87 -25.23 -32.26
N SER A 63 -34.92 -24.41 -32.28
CA SER A 63 -34.94 -23.16 -31.49
C SER A 63 -34.81 -23.42 -29.99
N TYR A 64 -35.48 -24.44 -29.47
CA TYR A 64 -35.42 -24.86 -28.09
C TYR A 64 -34.01 -25.35 -27.72
N SER A 65 -33.43 -26.25 -28.52
CA SER A 65 -32.10 -26.79 -28.29
C SER A 65 -31.03 -25.69 -28.24
N ASN A 66 -31.13 -24.71 -29.14
CA ASN A 66 -30.25 -23.54 -29.17
C ASN A 66 -30.41 -22.66 -27.91
N LYS A 67 -31.65 -22.45 -27.44
CA LYS A 67 -31.89 -21.71 -26.18
C LYS A 67 -31.37 -22.46 -24.97
N LEU A 68 -31.58 -23.77 -24.91
CA LEU A 68 -31.12 -24.62 -23.84
C LEU A 68 -29.59 -24.62 -23.76
N LYS A 69 -28.91 -24.79 -24.90
CA LYS A 69 -27.45 -24.74 -25.00
C LYS A 69 -26.91 -23.38 -24.51
N LYS A 70 -27.50 -22.28 -24.98
CA LYS A 70 -27.10 -20.93 -24.50
C LYS A 70 -27.28 -20.75 -22.98
N LEU A 71 -28.33 -21.35 -22.40
CA LEU A 71 -28.59 -21.29 -20.97
C LEU A 71 -27.56 -22.11 -20.19
N GLN A 72 -27.28 -23.33 -20.67
CA GLN A 72 -26.24 -24.20 -20.07
C GLN A 72 -24.87 -23.56 -20.13
N ASP A 73 -24.45 -23.00 -21.28
CA ASP A 73 -23.19 -22.29 -21.45
C ASP A 73 -23.09 -21.07 -20.54
N ARG A 74 -24.20 -20.36 -20.34
CA ARG A 74 -24.26 -19.21 -19.42
C ARG A 74 -24.05 -19.62 -17.96
N TYR A 75 -24.64 -20.73 -17.53
CA TYR A 75 -24.51 -21.21 -16.16
C TYR A 75 -23.14 -21.86 -15.89
N SER A 76 -22.59 -22.61 -16.85
CA SER A 76 -21.26 -23.18 -16.75
C SER A 76 -20.19 -22.09 -16.63
N LYS A 77 -20.26 -21.02 -17.45
CA LYS A 77 -19.37 -19.87 -17.34
C LYS A 77 -19.51 -19.13 -16.00
N LYS A 78 -20.75 -19.01 -15.49
CA LYS A 78 -20.97 -18.39 -14.16
C LYS A 78 -20.42 -19.26 -13.04
N LEU A 79 -20.59 -20.56 -13.10
CA LEU A 79 -20.05 -21.49 -12.11
C LEU A 79 -18.53 -21.44 -12.12
N ALA A 80 -17.89 -21.57 -13.28
CA ALA A 80 -16.45 -21.48 -13.42
C ALA A 80 -15.88 -20.16 -12.85
N LYS A 81 -16.52 -19.02 -13.16
CA LYS A 81 -16.11 -17.71 -12.59
C LYS A 81 -16.23 -17.66 -11.08
N LYS A 82 -17.27 -18.29 -10.50
CA LYS A 82 -17.46 -18.35 -9.03
C LYS A 82 -16.47 -19.28 -8.37
N THR A 83 -16.12 -20.40 -8.99
CA THR A 83 -15.10 -21.33 -8.51
C THR A 83 -13.76 -20.63 -8.42
N VAL A 84 -13.30 -20.01 -9.50
CA VAL A 84 -12.03 -19.25 -9.49
C VAL A 84 -12.04 -18.14 -8.43
N LYS A 85 -13.15 -17.40 -8.32
CA LYS A 85 -13.26 -16.34 -7.30
C LYS A 85 -13.19 -16.87 -5.87
N SER A 86 -13.82 -18.03 -5.60
CA SER A 86 -13.76 -18.65 -4.25
C SER A 86 -12.37 -19.18 -3.93
N GLU A 87 -11.66 -19.75 -4.91
CA GLU A 87 -10.27 -20.20 -4.73
C GLU A 87 -9.31 -19.06 -4.41
N ILE A 88 -9.46 -17.93 -5.10
CA ILE A 88 -8.66 -16.74 -4.80
C ILE A 88 -8.96 -16.25 -3.38
N ALA A 89 -10.24 -16.18 -3.00
CA ALA A 89 -10.64 -15.74 -1.66
C ALA A 89 -10.10 -16.66 -0.56
N ASP A 90 -10.08 -17.99 -0.77
CA ASP A 90 -9.51 -18.93 0.19
C ASP A 90 -7.99 -18.79 0.31
N LYS A 91 -7.28 -18.63 -0.81
CA LYS A 91 -5.84 -18.35 -0.81
C LYS A 91 -5.52 -17.07 -0.06
N GLU A 92 -6.33 -16.03 -0.24
CA GLU A 92 -6.20 -14.76 0.51
C GLU A 92 -6.48 -14.96 2.01
N ARG A 93 -7.52 -15.71 2.38
CA ARG A 93 -7.85 -16.03 3.79
C ARG A 93 -6.71 -16.78 4.48
N ILE A 94 -6.15 -17.81 3.83
CA ILE A 94 -5.02 -18.58 4.34
C ILE A 94 -3.78 -17.71 4.46
N SER A 95 -3.52 -16.87 3.46
CA SER A 95 -2.42 -15.90 3.50
C SER A 95 -2.58 -14.89 4.63
N ASN A 96 -3.77 -14.33 4.80
CA ASN A 96 -4.06 -13.34 5.84
C ASN A 96 -4.01 -13.95 7.26
N ALA A 97 -4.43 -15.20 7.43
CA ALA A 97 -4.34 -15.90 8.72
C ALA A 97 -2.89 -16.12 9.20
N LYS A 98 -1.91 -16.12 8.26
CA LYS A 98 -0.48 -16.25 8.56
C LYS A 98 0.21 -14.89 8.74
N ARG A 99 -0.50 -13.77 8.53
CA ARG A 99 0.08 -12.42 8.62
C ARG A 99 0.03 -11.92 10.05
N VAL A 100 0.98 -11.07 10.37
CA VAL A 100 1.03 -10.32 11.63
C VAL A 100 0.31 -8.99 11.37
N TRP A 101 -0.97 -8.95 11.73
CA TRP A 101 -1.88 -7.87 11.35
C TRP A 101 -1.50 -6.51 11.94
N GLU A 102 -0.94 -6.48 13.16
CA GLU A 102 -0.50 -5.24 13.79
C GLU A 102 0.61 -4.55 13.00
N ILE A 103 1.51 -5.32 12.36
CA ILE A 103 2.54 -4.77 11.48
C ILE A 103 1.92 -4.15 10.23
N ASP A 104 0.92 -4.80 9.65
CA ASP A 104 0.23 -4.29 8.46
C ASP A 104 -0.59 -3.03 8.80
N VAL A 105 -1.20 -2.95 9.98
CA VAL A 105 -1.91 -1.75 10.46
C VAL A 105 -0.93 -0.60 10.70
N LEU A 106 0.17 -0.84 11.42
CA LEU A 106 1.17 0.21 11.69
C LEU A 106 1.78 0.75 10.39
N ARG A 107 2.07 -0.12 9.42
CA ARG A 107 2.51 0.34 8.09
C ARG A 107 1.42 1.11 7.37
N GLY A 108 0.18 0.66 7.48
CA GLY A 108 -0.96 1.34 6.89
C GLY A 108 -1.10 2.76 7.43
N ILE A 109 -0.99 2.94 8.75
CA ILE A 109 -1.00 4.27 9.39
C ILE A 109 0.13 5.15 8.84
N ALA A 110 1.36 4.63 8.78
CA ALA A 110 2.50 5.38 8.25
C ALA A 110 2.29 5.80 6.79
N ILE A 111 1.73 4.93 5.95
CA ILE A 111 1.46 5.22 4.53
C ILE A 111 0.29 6.20 4.37
N TRP A 112 -0.80 6.05 5.15
CA TRP A 112 -1.89 7.03 5.13
C TRP A 112 -1.40 8.41 5.55
N GLY A 113 -0.53 8.49 6.58
CA GLY A 113 0.12 9.74 6.98
C GLY A 113 0.98 10.33 5.85
N MET A 114 1.74 9.51 5.14
CA MET A 114 2.54 9.92 4.00
C MET A 114 1.67 10.45 2.84
N ILE A 115 0.58 9.74 2.49
CA ILE A 115 -0.35 10.20 1.44
C ILE A 115 -0.95 11.54 1.81
N PHE A 116 -1.35 11.72 3.06
CA PHE A 116 -1.89 12.98 3.56
C PHE A 116 -0.85 14.11 3.50
N ASP A 117 0.40 13.83 3.92
CA ASP A 117 1.50 14.81 3.86
C ASP A 117 1.78 15.25 2.42
N HIS A 118 1.83 14.30 1.46
CA HIS A 118 2.01 14.59 0.05
C HIS A 118 0.83 15.35 -0.54
N PHE A 119 -0.40 14.97 -0.22
CA PHE A 119 -1.59 15.69 -0.67
C PHE A 119 -1.56 17.15 -0.21
N THR A 120 -1.24 17.39 1.06
CA THR A 120 -1.16 18.77 1.60
C THR A 120 0.00 19.54 0.99
N ALA A 121 1.13 18.88 0.74
CA ALA A 121 2.28 19.48 0.06
C ALA A 121 1.94 19.91 -1.36
N ASP A 122 1.39 19.00 -2.15
CA ASP A 122 1.02 19.27 -3.54
C ASP A 122 -0.02 20.38 -3.62
N PHE A 123 -1.01 20.34 -2.72
CA PHE A 123 -2.03 21.37 -2.65
C PHE A 123 -1.42 22.75 -2.33
N TRP A 124 -0.57 22.82 -1.31
CA TRP A 124 0.13 24.06 -0.94
C TRP A 124 1.06 24.55 -2.05
N MET A 125 1.83 23.66 -2.69
CA MET A 125 2.79 24.01 -3.74
C MET A 125 2.14 24.56 -4.99
N PHE A 126 1.06 23.95 -5.45
CA PHE A 126 0.40 24.32 -6.69
C PHE A 126 -0.60 25.47 -6.53
N PHE A 127 -1.21 25.60 -5.36
CA PHE A 127 -2.22 26.63 -5.11
C PHE A 127 -1.69 27.89 -4.41
N LYS A 128 -0.52 27.82 -3.77
CA LYS A 128 0.07 28.95 -3.04
C LYS A 128 0.15 30.24 -3.88
N ASP A 129 0.56 30.13 -5.12
CA ASP A 129 0.76 31.28 -6.01
C ASP A 129 -0.53 31.75 -6.71
N LEU A 130 -1.59 30.93 -6.63
CA LEU A 130 -2.88 31.22 -7.26
C LEU A 130 -3.86 31.93 -6.33
N TYR A 131 -3.77 31.67 -5.03
CA TYR A 131 -4.68 32.21 -4.05
C TYR A 131 -3.92 33.15 -3.13
N SER A 132 -4.12 34.45 -3.39
CA SER A 132 -3.79 35.48 -2.41
C SER A 132 -4.59 35.20 -1.12
N PRO A 133 -4.03 35.47 0.07
CA PRO A 133 -4.76 35.36 1.35
C PRO A 133 -6.06 36.18 1.40
N SER A 134 -6.24 37.11 0.49
CA SER A 134 -7.45 37.93 0.30
C SER A 134 -8.57 37.24 -0.47
N ASP A 135 -8.30 36.13 -1.17
CA ASP A 135 -9.33 35.40 -1.90
C ASP A 135 -10.13 34.53 -0.95
N GLN A 136 -11.30 35.03 -0.58
CA GLN A 136 -12.19 34.47 0.46
C GLN A 136 -12.98 33.22 0.03
N GLY A 137 -12.53 32.47 -0.97
CA GLY A 137 -13.14 31.21 -1.37
C GLY A 137 -12.73 30.04 -0.47
N TRP A 138 -13.49 28.96 -0.53
CA TRP A 138 -13.15 27.70 0.17
C TRP A 138 -11.78 27.15 -0.22
N LEU A 139 -11.32 27.37 -1.44
CA LEU A 139 -9.99 27.01 -1.91
C LEU A 139 -8.89 27.83 -1.24
N GLY A 140 -9.11 29.15 -1.05
CA GLY A 140 -8.19 30.00 -0.30
C GLY A 140 -8.07 29.57 1.15
N ALA A 141 -9.19 29.25 1.81
CA ALA A 141 -9.20 28.71 3.16
C ALA A 141 -8.45 27.36 3.26
N LEU A 142 -8.66 26.45 2.30
CA LEU A 142 -7.97 25.16 2.25
C LEU A 142 -6.46 25.34 1.97
N SER A 143 -6.07 26.26 1.10
CA SER A 143 -4.67 26.60 0.84
C SER A 143 -3.98 27.15 2.09
N SER A 144 -4.63 28.07 2.82
CA SER A 144 -4.12 28.58 4.09
C SER A 144 -3.96 27.47 5.14
N MET A 145 -4.97 26.62 5.30
CA MET A 145 -4.89 25.49 6.25
C MET A 145 -3.76 24.52 5.89
N THR A 146 -3.53 24.23 4.60
CA THR A 146 -2.43 23.35 4.18
C THR A 146 -1.08 24.01 4.38
N GLN A 147 -0.97 25.31 4.19
CA GLN A 147 0.25 26.09 4.50
C GLN A 147 0.55 26.09 5.99
N ASP A 148 -0.45 26.34 6.86
CA ASP A 148 -0.31 26.33 8.30
C ASP A 148 0.11 24.95 8.79
N TYR A 149 -0.52 23.88 8.27
CA TYR A 149 -0.11 22.52 8.55
C TYR A 149 1.33 22.25 8.10
N TRP A 150 1.70 22.66 6.88
CA TRP A 150 3.02 22.43 6.31
C TRP A 150 4.15 23.08 7.13
N SER A 151 3.93 24.32 7.64
CA SER A 151 4.87 25.05 8.48
C SER A 151 4.85 24.66 9.96
N SER A 152 3.92 23.79 10.37
CA SER A 152 3.75 23.43 11.77
C SER A 152 4.83 22.47 12.29
N SER A 153 5.25 22.67 13.53
CA SER A 153 6.12 21.73 14.27
C SER A 153 5.45 20.37 14.47
N PHE A 154 4.11 20.35 14.54
CA PHE A 154 3.33 19.12 14.64
C PHE A 154 3.55 18.22 13.42
N ARG A 155 3.40 18.77 12.22
CA ARG A 155 3.65 18.05 10.96
C ARG A 155 5.08 17.49 10.92
N THR A 156 6.06 18.29 11.33
CA THR A 156 7.45 17.87 11.37
C THR A 156 7.66 16.66 12.27
N GLY A 157 7.09 16.68 13.47
CA GLY A 157 7.14 15.54 14.39
C GLY A 157 6.46 14.30 13.83
N VAL A 158 5.27 14.45 13.25
CA VAL A 158 4.50 13.36 12.64
C VAL A 158 5.27 12.74 11.46
N ARG A 159 5.86 13.56 10.59
CA ARG A 159 6.67 13.10 9.45
C ARG A 159 7.87 12.27 9.91
N LEU A 160 8.60 12.76 10.91
CA LEU A 160 9.75 12.05 11.45
C LEU A 160 9.38 10.72 12.08
N PHE A 161 8.31 10.73 12.88
CA PHE A 161 7.79 9.51 13.48
C PHE A 161 7.30 8.54 12.41
N GLY A 162 6.61 9.02 11.39
CA GLY A 162 6.14 8.21 10.25
C GLY A 162 7.29 7.55 9.49
N LEU A 163 8.36 8.31 9.18
CA LEU A 163 9.56 7.80 8.54
C LEU A 163 10.29 6.77 9.41
N PHE A 164 10.49 7.11 10.70
CA PHE A 164 11.05 6.16 11.66
C PHE A 164 10.24 4.87 11.69
N LEU A 165 8.92 4.97 11.90
CA LEU A 165 8.02 3.83 11.99
C LEU A 165 8.08 2.97 10.73
N PHE A 166 8.03 3.60 9.56
CA PHE A 166 8.05 2.90 8.28
C PHE A 166 9.35 2.12 8.06
N VAL A 167 10.50 2.76 8.28
CA VAL A 167 11.83 2.14 8.12
C VAL A 167 12.04 1.05 9.19
N PHE A 168 11.69 1.33 10.44
CA PHE A 168 11.72 0.36 11.53
C PHE A 168 10.91 -0.91 11.19
N LEU A 169 9.67 -0.75 10.70
CA LEU A 169 8.82 -1.86 10.28
C LEU A 169 9.37 -2.63 9.06
N CYS A 170 10.15 -1.97 8.20
CA CYS A 170 10.92 -2.67 7.16
C CYS A 170 11.99 -3.59 7.79
N GLY A 171 12.65 -3.15 8.85
CA GLY A 171 13.56 -3.98 9.64
C GLY A 171 12.85 -5.17 10.30
N VAL A 172 11.75 -4.95 11.02
CA VAL A 172 10.92 -6.02 11.61
C VAL A 172 10.55 -7.08 10.56
N SER A 173 10.24 -6.62 9.36
CA SER A 173 9.80 -7.48 8.26
C SER A 173 10.88 -8.42 7.71
N THR A 174 12.14 -8.16 8.02
CA THR A 174 13.24 -9.06 7.63
C THR A 174 13.06 -10.46 8.23
N ARG A 175 12.38 -10.56 9.39
CA ARG A 175 12.06 -11.83 10.04
C ARG A 175 11.06 -12.68 9.26
N PHE A 176 10.17 -12.06 8.53
CA PHE A 176 9.08 -12.73 7.78
C PHE A 176 9.47 -13.05 6.34
N SER A 177 10.44 -12.36 5.79
CA SER A 177 10.89 -12.52 4.41
C SER A 177 11.69 -13.83 4.24
N LYS A 178 11.43 -14.52 3.13
CA LYS A 178 12.21 -15.72 2.74
C LYS A 178 13.58 -15.37 2.19
N ASN A 179 13.71 -14.25 1.50
CA ASN A 179 14.96 -13.80 0.88
C ASN A 179 15.07 -12.28 0.95
N ASN A 180 15.76 -11.80 2.00
CA ASN A 180 15.97 -10.37 2.23
C ASN A 180 16.91 -9.75 1.20
N LEU A 181 17.89 -10.51 0.67
CA LEU A 181 18.81 -10.01 -0.34
C LEU A 181 18.09 -9.71 -1.66
N LYS A 182 17.26 -10.65 -2.15
CA LYS A 182 16.46 -10.42 -3.36
C LYS A 182 15.51 -9.22 -3.18
N ARG A 183 14.90 -9.09 -2.00
CA ARG A 183 14.01 -7.97 -1.68
C ARG A 183 14.75 -6.64 -1.67
N SER A 184 15.93 -6.55 -1.04
CA SER A 184 16.72 -5.31 -1.00
C SER A 184 17.21 -4.90 -2.39
N LEU A 185 17.76 -5.84 -3.17
CA LEU A 185 18.18 -5.58 -4.56
C LEU A 185 17.01 -5.16 -5.44
N GLY A 186 15.83 -5.76 -5.26
CA GLY A 186 14.63 -5.37 -5.99
C GLY A 186 14.19 -3.92 -5.68
N LEU A 187 14.27 -3.49 -4.41
CA LEU A 187 13.97 -2.11 -4.01
C LEU A 187 15.02 -1.13 -4.56
N ILE A 188 16.31 -1.47 -4.51
CA ILE A 188 17.38 -0.65 -5.09
C ILE A 188 17.17 -0.49 -6.59
N GLY A 189 16.98 -1.59 -7.32
CA GLY A 189 16.78 -1.56 -8.77
C GLY A 189 15.55 -0.76 -9.17
N PHE A 190 14.46 -0.91 -8.44
CA PHE A 190 13.23 -0.14 -8.65
C PHE A 190 13.41 1.35 -8.35
N GLY A 191 14.06 1.70 -7.24
CA GLY A 191 14.35 3.09 -6.91
C GLY A 191 15.29 3.76 -7.92
N LEU A 192 16.31 3.05 -8.41
CA LEU A 192 17.18 3.54 -9.49
C LEU A 192 16.41 3.75 -10.81
N ALA A 193 15.45 2.87 -11.13
CA ALA A 193 14.62 3.04 -12.32
C ALA A 193 13.77 4.32 -12.22
N ILE A 194 13.19 4.63 -11.05
CA ILE A 194 12.49 5.90 -10.81
C ILE A 194 13.45 7.09 -10.96
N THR A 195 14.63 7.02 -10.35
CA THR A 195 15.65 8.09 -10.47
C THR A 195 16.01 8.37 -11.92
N LEU A 196 16.22 7.32 -12.73
CA LEU A 196 16.53 7.46 -14.16
C LEU A 196 15.36 8.05 -14.95
N ALA A 197 14.14 7.62 -14.67
CA ALA A 197 12.94 8.16 -15.32
C ALA A 197 12.75 9.66 -15.01
N LEU A 198 12.88 10.05 -13.75
CA LEU A 198 12.77 11.45 -13.32
C LEU A 198 13.93 12.31 -13.84
N PHE A 199 15.12 11.77 -13.94
CA PHE A 199 16.25 12.44 -14.59
C PHE A 199 15.97 12.68 -16.07
N GLY A 200 15.39 11.70 -16.79
CA GLY A 200 14.95 11.87 -18.17
C GLY A 200 13.91 13.00 -18.31
N ILE A 201 12.90 13.03 -17.43
CA ILE A 201 11.90 14.11 -17.40
C ILE A 201 12.56 15.47 -17.14
N SER A 202 13.48 15.55 -16.16
CA SER A 202 14.23 16.78 -15.87
C SER A 202 14.95 17.33 -17.10
N LYS A 203 15.58 16.46 -17.91
CA LYS A 203 16.26 16.86 -19.12
C LYS A 203 15.32 17.30 -20.23
N VAL A 204 14.19 16.62 -20.41
CA VAL A 204 13.19 17.00 -21.42
C VAL A 204 12.48 18.31 -21.07
N THR A 205 12.16 18.52 -19.81
CA THR A 205 11.47 19.73 -19.32
C THR A 205 12.44 20.89 -19.02
N ASN A 206 13.74 20.65 -19.10
CA ASN A 206 14.79 21.59 -18.67
C ASN A 206 14.55 22.13 -17.24
N ASN A 207 14.01 21.29 -16.36
CA ASN A 207 13.65 21.65 -15.00
C ASN A 207 14.29 20.67 -14.00
N ASP A 208 15.31 21.14 -13.30
CA ASP A 208 16.07 20.33 -12.35
C ASP A 208 15.29 19.94 -11.09
N ARG A 209 14.10 20.51 -10.88
CA ARG A 209 13.21 20.15 -9.75
C ARG A 209 12.77 18.67 -9.79
N TYR A 210 12.77 18.05 -10.97
CA TYR A 210 12.43 16.64 -11.13
C TYR A 210 13.59 15.69 -10.84
N GLN A 211 14.79 16.16 -10.57
CA GLN A 211 15.92 15.30 -10.22
C GLN A 211 15.76 14.73 -8.81
N VAL A 212 15.77 13.44 -8.72
CA VAL A 212 15.73 12.70 -7.45
C VAL A 212 16.96 11.82 -7.39
N LEU A 213 17.87 12.13 -6.48
CA LEU A 213 19.00 11.29 -6.15
C LEU A 213 18.72 10.60 -4.81
N LEU A 214 18.98 9.33 -4.70
CA LEU A 214 18.80 8.56 -3.47
C LEU A 214 17.37 8.70 -2.90
N SER A 215 16.39 8.28 -3.68
CA SER A 215 14.98 8.28 -3.26
C SER A 215 14.77 7.46 -1.98
N THR A 216 13.71 7.75 -1.26
CA THR A 216 13.32 7.00 -0.05
C THR A 216 13.30 5.48 -0.29
N ILE A 217 12.81 5.01 -1.46
CA ILE A 217 12.83 3.57 -1.80
C ILE A 217 14.25 3.04 -1.95
N THR A 218 15.12 3.77 -2.64
CA THR A 218 16.53 3.38 -2.84
C THR A 218 17.24 3.30 -1.50
N THR A 219 17.06 4.29 -0.63
CA THR A 219 17.66 4.31 0.71
C THR A 219 17.18 3.14 1.56
N ILE A 220 15.89 2.85 1.58
CA ILE A 220 15.36 1.69 2.32
C ILE A 220 15.94 0.39 1.76
N GLY A 221 16.05 0.29 0.43
CA GLY A 221 16.69 -0.85 -0.24
C GLY A 221 18.16 -1.03 0.19
N LEU A 222 18.94 0.06 0.21
CA LEU A 222 20.34 0.06 0.66
C LEU A 222 20.46 -0.29 2.15
N CYS A 223 19.64 0.30 3.01
CA CYS A 223 19.62 -0.02 4.45
C CYS A 223 19.30 -1.50 4.69
N LEU A 224 18.31 -2.06 3.99
CA LEU A 224 17.99 -3.49 4.04
C LEU A 224 19.12 -4.36 3.49
N PHE A 225 19.81 -3.91 2.44
CA PHE A 225 20.97 -4.61 1.89
C PHE A 225 22.11 -4.68 2.92
N ILE A 226 22.46 -3.54 3.52
CA ILE A 226 23.49 -3.46 4.57
C ILE A 226 23.13 -4.40 5.73
N TYR A 227 21.90 -4.33 6.23
CA TYR A 227 21.42 -5.22 7.29
C TYR A 227 21.53 -6.69 6.89
N THR A 228 21.11 -7.03 5.68
CA THR A 228 21.09 -8.42 5.21
C THR A 228 22.50 -8.99 5.06
N VAL A 229 23.41 -8.24 4.45
CA VAL A 229 24.82 -8.65 4.29
C VAL A 229 25.45 -8.81 5.66
N THR A 230 25.35 -7.79 6.53
CA THR A 230 25.95 -7.80 7.87
C THR A 230 25.41 -8.98 8.69
N SER A 231 24.07 -9.18 8.68
CA SER A 231 23.44 -10.28 9.43
C SER A 231 23.86 -11.65 8.92
N THR A 232 23.98 -11.80 7.61
CA THR A 232 24.38 -13.08 6.99
C THR A 232 25.84 -13.41 7.30
N LEU A 233 26.73 -12.46 7.12
CA LEU A 233 28.15 -12.61 7.44
C LEU A 233 28.37 -12.92 8.93
N TYR A 234 27.74 -12.13 9.82
CA TYR A 234 27.86 -12.33 11.25
C TYR A 234 27.36 -13.72 11.67
N LYS A 235 26.16 -14.12 11.22
CA LYS A 235 25.57 -15.42 11.55
C LYS A 235 26.40 -16.61 11.02
N LYS A 236 27.10 -16.42 9.90
CA LYS A 236 28.01 -17.44 9.34
C LYS A 236 29.27 -17.60 10.17
N ILE A 237 29.82 -16.50 10.70
CA ILE A 237 31.11 -16.51 11.44
C ILE A 237 30.89 -16.83 12.93
N PHE A 238 29.94 -16.17 13.58
CA PHE A 238 29.74 -16.17 15.04
C PHE A 238 28.48 -16.91 15.49
N GLY A 239 27.66 -17.39 14.57
CA GLY A 239 26.39 -18.07 14.87
C GLY A 239 25.21 -17.11 15.06
N ALA A 240 24.00 -17.69 15.07
CA ALA A 240 22.77 -16.90 15.03
C ALA A 240 22.31 -16.35 16.39
N LYS A 241 22.75 -16.96 17.51
CA LYS A 241 22.19 -16.67 18.85
C LYS A 241 22.44 -15.24 19.34
N SER A 242 23.65 -14.69 19.08
CA SER A 242 24.06 -13.36 19.52
C SER A 242 23.67 -12.24 18.57
N TRP A 243 23.25 -12.55 17.34
CA TRP A 243 22.93 -11.56 16.32
C TRP A 243 21.97 -10.47 16.78
N LYS A 244 20.92 -10.85 17.51
CA LYS A 244 19.93 -9.88 18.01
C LYS A 244 20.57 -8.77 18.86
N TRP A 245 21.51 -9.11 19.74
CA TRP A 245 22.20 -8.13 20.60
C TRP A 245 23.16 -7.27 19.81
N VAL A 246 23.84 -7.86 18.82
CA VAL A 246 24.71 -7.12 17.90
C VAL A 246 23.90 -6.13 17.07
N SER A 247 22.72 -6.53 16.58
CA SER A 247 21.80 -5.64 15.88
C SER A 247 21.39 -4.44 16.74
N LEU A 248 21.06 -4.67 18.01
CA LEU A 248 20.76 -3.60 18.95
C LEU A 248 21.97 -2.70 19.22
N GLY A 249 23.16 -3.29 19.41
CA GLY A 249 24.40 -2.54 19.60
C GLY A 249 24.75 -1.67 18.38
N LEU A 250 24.58 -2.19 17.17
CA LEU A 250 24.77 -1.44 15.93
C LEU A 250 23.76 -0.28 15.79
N PHE A 251 22.51 -0.48 16.19
CA PHE A 251 21.57 0.64 16.25
C PHE A 251 22.07 1.78 17.12
N PHE A 252 22.48 1.51 18.35
CA PHE A 252 23.01 2.57 19.24
C PHE A 252 24.29 3.19 18.71
N ALA A 253 25.23 2.38 18.21
CA ALA A 253 26.46 2.88 17.63
C ALA A 253 26.22 3.83 16.45
N ILE A 254 25.29 3.47 15.56
CA ILE A 254 24.91 4.28 14.42
C ILE A 254 24.24 5.58 14.85
N CYS A 255 23.31 5.53 15.80
CA CYS A 255 22.63 6.72 16.30
C CYS A 255 23.63 7.69 17.00
N ILE A 256 24.53 7.17 17.81
CA ILE A 256 25.56 7.96 18.47
C ILE A 256 26.50 8.57 17.43
N MET A 257 27.00 7.77 16.50
CA MET A 257 27.88 8.25 15.43
C MET A 257 27.21 9.35 14.61
N TRP A 258 25.95 9.15 14.23
CA TRP A 258 25.19 10.16 13.48
C TRP A 258 24.97 11.45 14.26
N ALA A 259 24.67 11.35 15.56
CA ALA A 259 24.56 12.52 16.44
C ALA A 259 25.90 13.28 16.52
N PHE A 260 27.02 12.57 16.65
CA PHE A 260 28.36 13.20 16.67
C PHE A 260 28.70 13.88 15.36
N VAL A 261 28.46 13.21 14.21
CA VAL A 261 28.73 13.78 12.88
C VAL A 261 27.85 15.00 12.61
N SER A 262 26.59 14.95 13.01
CA SER A 262 25.66 16.08 12.88
C SER A 262 26.08 17.25 13.76
N ALA A 263 26.46 16.99 15.00
CA ALA A 263 26.95 17.99 15.93
C ALA A 263 28.29 18.60 15.47
N HIS A 264 29.22 17.77 14.97
CA HIS A 264 30.52 18.25 14.47
C HIS A 264 30.31 19.14 13.23
N ASN A 265 29.54 18.72 12.25
CA ASN A 265 29.22 19.53 11.06
C ASN A 265 28.58 20.87 11.43
N TYR A 266 27.76 20.86 12.46
CA TYR A 266 27.18 22.08 12.99
C TYR A 266 28.18 23.03 13.58
N LEU A 267 29.04 22.55 14.48
CA LEU A 267 30.07 23.37 15.16
C LEU A 267 31.10 23.93 14.17
N VAL A 268 31.49 23.11 13.17
CA VAL A 268 32.46 23.52 12.15
C VAL A 268 31.92 24.59 11.21
N ASN A 269 30.64 24.48 10.82
CA ASN A 269 30.08 25.37 9.83
C ASN A 269 29.63 26.74 10.36
N LEU A 270 29.53 26.94 11.70
CA LEU A 270 28.87 28.13 12.23
C LEU A 270 29.59 28.90 13.33
N GLY A 271 30.64 28.36 13.93
CA GLY A 271 31.32 29.05 15.07
C GLY A 271 30.35 29.43 16.21
N LYS A 272 29.24 28.69 16.36
CA LYS A 272 28.15 29.01 17.29
C LYS A 272 28.01 28.02 18.43
N THR A 273 27.27 28.39 19.46
CA THR A 273 27.17 27.74 20.76
C THR A 273 26.31 26.44 20.78
N PRO A 274 26.39 25.58 21.81
CA PRO A 274 25.54 24.37 21.92
C PRO A 274 24.02 24.61 21.90
N GLN A 275 23.57 25.82 22.22
CA GLN A 275 22.16 26.20 22.15
C GLN A 275 21.65 26.22 20.70
N ASP A 276 22.49 26.67 19.78
CA ASP A 276 22.19 26.64 18.34
C ASP A 276 22.17 25.22 17.78
N LEU A 277 22.74 24.20 18.48
CA LEU A 277 22.63 22.79 18.15
C LEU A 277 21.20 22.27 18.29
N LEU A 278 20.51 22.63 19.36
CA LEU A 278 19.13 22.31 19.61
C LEU A 278 18.22 23.01 18.59
N GLU A 279 18.49 24.27 18.29
CA GLU A 279 17.77 25.04 17.29
C GLU A 279 17.97 24.49 15.89
N ARG A 280 19.12 23.92 15.55
CA ARG A 280 19.34 23.28 14.25
C ARG A 280 18.90 21.84 14.16
N PHE A 281 18.96 21.08 15.23
CA PHE A 281 18.18 19.85 15.32
C PHE A 281 16.70 20.16 15.04
N TYR A 282 16.23 21.27 15.58
CA TYR A 282 14.93 21.85 15.32
C TYR A 282 14.80 22.39 13.90
N PHE A 283 15.83 23.00 13.32
CA PHE A 283 15.84 23.62 11.98
C PHE A 283 15.93 22.61 10.83
N VAL A 284 16.64 21.51 10.97
CA VAL A 284 16.54 20.37 10.01
C VAL A 284 15.11 19.88 9.96
N PHE A 285 14.31 20.19 10.97
CA PHE A 285 12.94 19.76 11.16
C PHE A 285 11.91 20.88 11.16
N ASN A 286 12.35 22.13 11.30
CA ASN A 286 11.47 23.28 11.41
C ASN A 286 11.98 24.38 10.45
N ASN A 287 11.55 24.36 9.24
CA ASN A 287 11.74 25.50 8.35
C ASN A 287 10.81 26.63 8.81
N ASN A 288 11.31 27.57 9.60
CA ASN A 288 10.63 28.84 9.83
C ASN A 288 10.68 29.67 8.53
N GLY A 289 9.64 29.67 7.87
CA GLY A 289 8.84 30.57 7.05
C GLY A 289 9.45 31.52 6.03
N ASP A 290 10.67 31.94 6.01
CA ASP A 290 11.06 33.11 5.22
C ASP A 290 11.74 32.81 3.88
N ASP A 291 12.17 31.62 3.61
CA ASP A 291 12.58 31.15 2.27
C ASP A 291 12.54 29.63 2.23
N ILE A 292 11.34 29.12 2.33
CA ILE A 292 11.13 27.72 2.06
C ILE A 292 11.19 27.55 0.55
N SER A 293 12.39 27.50 0.01
CA SER A 293 12.53 26.66 -1.15
C SER A 293 12.05 25.28 -0.70
N ILE A 294 11.08 24.73 -1.37
CA ILE A 294 10.54 23.37 -1.22
C ILE A 294 11.67 22.34 -1.13
N TRP A 295 12.82 22.76 -1.46
CA TRP A 295 14.14 22.19 -1.46
C TRP A 295 15.02 22.92 -0.44
N PRO A 296 14.94 22.58 0.86
CA PRO A 296 15.64 23.32 1.92
C PRO A 296 17.16 23.35 1.75
N TYR A 297 17.68 22.66 0.77
CA TYR A 297 19.11 22.52 0.59
C TYR A 297 19.62 22.99 -0.77
N GLY A 298 18.86 23.75 -1.53
CA GLY A 298 19.30 24.21 -2.84
C GLY A 298 19.98 23.12 -3.68
N TYR A 299 20.03 23.23 -4.96
CA TYR A 299 20.83 22.35 -5.81
C TYR A 299 22.34 22.59 -5.53
N GLN A 300 22.87 21.91 -4.51
CA GLN A 300 24.31 21.86 -4.38
C GLN A 300 24.85 20.84 -5.38
N SER A 301 25.72 21.30 -6.28
CA SER A 301 26.39 20.41 -7.20
C SER A 301 27.17 19.33 -6.43
N ILE A 302 26.94 18.08 -6.78
CA ILE A 302 27.73 16.97 -6.25
C ILE A 302 29.12 17.04 -6.88
N ASN A 303 30.14 17.08 -6.03
CA ASN A 303 31.54 17.08 -6.41
C ASN A 303 32.32 16.00 -5.67
N ALA A 304 33.60 15.87 -5.99
CA ALA A 304 34.46 14.86 -5.35
C ALA A 304 34.58 15.00 -3.82
N ASP A 305 34.37 16.22 -3.30
CA ASP A 305 34.57 16.53 -1.88
C ASP A 305 33.31 16.31 -1.03
N ASN A 306 32.11 16.36 -1.64
CA ASN A 306 30.86 16.37 -0.91
C ASN A 306 29.94 15.17 -1.18
N TRP A 307 30.19 14.30 -2.20
CA TRP A 307 29.32 13.19 -2.57
C TRP A 307 28.94 12.25 -1.41
N TRP A 308 29.90 12.01 -0.50
CA TRP A 308 29.70 11.15 0.67
C TRP A 308 28.68 11.75 1.66
N LYS A 309 28.58 13.10 1.75
CA LYS A 309 27.63 13.80 2.64
C LYS A 309 26.18 13.49 2.26
N PHE A 310 25.90 13.34 0.97
CA PHE A 310 24.56 12.94 0.49
C PHE A 310 24.22 11.50 0.88
N ILE A 311 25.19 10.60 0.77
CA ILE A 311 25.00 9.20 1.16
C ILE A 311 24.82 9.09 2.66
N VAL A 312 25.68 9.73 3.41
CA VAL A 312 25.65 9.69 4.88
C VAL A 312 24.38 10.35 5.44
N GLY A 313 23.87 11.40 4.82
CA GLY A 313 22.66 12.06 5.29
C GLY A 313 22.90 13.39 5.97
N THR A 314 24.11 13.95 5.87
CA THR A 314 24.47 15.26 6.45
C THR A 314 24.20 16.42 5.51
N GLN A 315 23.92 16.15 4.24
CA GLN A 315 23.60 17.15 3.23
C GLN A 315 22.47 16.63 2.34
N GLY A 316 21.39 17.41 2.18
CA GLY A 316 20.25 17.05 1.38
C GLY A 316 20.43 17.35 -0.12
N PHE A 317 19.68 16.66 -0.98
CA PHE A 317 19.72 16.84 -2.41
C PHE A 317 18.35 16.51 -3.05
N GLY A 318 17.68 17.53 -3.53
CA GLY A 318 16.44 17.37 -4.29
C GLY A 318 15.24 16.85 -3.49
N ALA A 319 14.17 16.50 -4.23
CA ALA A 319 12.96 15.94 -3.67
C ALA A 319 13.14 14.49 -3.25
N ASP A 320 12.31 14.04 -2.30
CA ASP A 320 12.26 12.65 -1.83
C ASP A 320 13.63 12.06 -1.44
N TRP A 321 14.61 12.94 -1.18
CA TRP A 321 15.93 12.51 -0.75
C TRP A 321 15.91 12.01 0.69
N LEU A 322 16.58 10.87 0.91
CA LEU A 322 16.75 10.30 2.23
C LEU A 322 18.18 9.73 2.35
N GLY A 323 19.00 10.27 3.25
CA GLY A 323 20.34 9.74 3.52
C GLY A 323 20.30 8.36 4.17
N LEU A 324 21.46 7.67 4.25
CA LEU A 324 21.52 6.36 4.90
C LEU A 324 21.37 6.43 6.42
N PHE A 325 21.94 7.48 7.03
CA PHE A 325 21.90 7.66 8.47
C PHE A 325 20.86 8.73 8.87
N PRO A 326 20.10 8.49 9.94
CA PRO A 326 20.18 7.36 10.89
C PRO A 326 19.35 6.13 10.47
N TYR A 327 18.77 6.09 9.28
CA TYR A 327 17.74 5.12 8.86
C TYR A 327 18.23 3.67 8.83
N VAL A 328 19.51 3.45 8.50
CA VAL A 328 20.08 2.10 8.61
C VAL A 328 20.05 1.59 10.06
N GLY A 329 20.25 2.47 11.04
CA GLY A 329 20.08 2.13 12.46
C GLY A 329 18.67 1.67 12.79
N TYR A 330 17.64 2.33 12.25
CA TYR A 330 16.25 1.95 12.48
C TYR A 330 15.92 0.56 11.89
N ILE A 331 16.57 0.16 10.78
CA ILE A 331 16.47 -1.22 10.27
C ILE A 331 17.09 -2.21 11.25
N PHE A 332 18.25 -1.88 11.86
CA PHE A 332 18.87 -2.74 12.87
C PHE A 332 18.00 -2.89 14.10
N LEU A 333 17.39 -1.81 14.59
CA LEU A 333 16.43 -1.85 15.70
C LEU A 333 15.21 -2.71 15.34
N GLY A 334 14.65 -2.53 14.14
CA GLY A 334 13.55 -3.34 13.64
C GLY A 334 13.93 -4.82 13.54
N GLY A 335 15.14 -5.12 13.07
CA GLY A 335 15.67 -6.47 13.02
C GLY A 335 15.79 -7.12 14.42
N PHE A 336 16.25 -6.36 15.41
CA PHE A 336 16.26 -6.80 16.80
C PHE A 336 14.86 -7.16 17.31
N VAL A 337 13.89 -6.29 17.10
CA VAL A 337 12.49 -6.54 17.48
C VAL A 337 11.92 -7.76 16.71
N GLY A 338 12.22 -7.89 15.43
CA GLY A 338 11.83 -9.05 14.64
C GLY A 338 12.36 -10.37 15.18
N GLU A 339 13.62 -10.39 15.64
CA GLU A 339 14.28 -11.59 16.17
C GLU A 339 13.90 -11.89 17.64
N THR A 340 13.41 -10.91 18.39
CA THR A 340 13.04 -11.06 19.81
C THR A 340 11.54 -11.22 19.98
N VAL A 341 10.78 -10.23 19.61
CA VAL A 341 9.34 -10.11 19.82
C VAL A 341 8.56 -11.01 18.84
N TYR A 342 8.96 -11.00 17.57
CA TYR A 342 8.33 -11.81 16.52
C TYR A 342 9.09 -13.12 16.21
N LYS A 343 9.79 -13.67 17.19
CA LYS A 343 10.57 -14.91 17.05
C LYS A 343 9.75 -16.03 16.43
N ASP A 344 8.54 -16.22 16.89
CA ASP A 344 7.63 -17.29 16.45
C ASP A 344 6.78 -16.92 15.22
N LYS A 345 7.02 -15.74 14.64
CA LYS A 345 6.27 -15.22 13.48
C LYS A 345 4.76 -15.14 13.71
N LYS A 346 4.34 -14.96 14.96
CA LYS A 346 2.95 -14.82 15.37
C LYS A 346 2.64 -13.40 15.81
N SER A 347 1.38 -13.02 15.68
CA SER A 347 0.85 -11.77 16.22
C SER A 347 0.95 -11.76 17.74
N ILE A 348 1.35 -10.63 18.32
CA ILE A 348 1.44 -10.41 19.76
C ILE A 348 0.06 -10.07 20.31
N ILE A 349 -0.69 -9.27 19.56
CA ILE A 349 -2.01 -8.83 19.94
C ILE A 349 -3.02 -9.83 19.35
N LYS A 350 -3.78 -10.49 20.22
CA LYS A 350 -4.87 -11.35 19.76
C LYS A 350 -5.81 -10.51 18.89
N TYR A 351 -6.07 -10.99 17.69
CA TYR A 351 -7.02 -10.34 16.80
C TYR A 351 -8.38 -10.26 17.50
N PHE A 352 -9.03 -9.11 17.48
CA PHE A 352 -10.31 -8.87 18.15
C PHE A 352 -11.42 -9.85 17.71
N TYR A 353 -11.20 -10.55 16.63
CA TYR A 353 -12.08 -11.56 16.07
C TYR A 353 -11.54 -12.96 16.35
N CYS A 354 -11.69 -13.44 17.58
CA CYS A 354 -11.54 -14.86 17.91
C CYS A 354 -12.92 -15.52 17.97
N LYS A 355 -13.27 -16.21 16.90
CA LYS A 355 -14.47 -17.07 16.83
C LYS A 355 -14.40 -18.22 17.86
N GLU A 356 -13.21 -18.53 18.35
CA GLU A 356 -12.96 -19.64 19.29
C GLU A 356 -13.40 -19.37 20.74
N ASP A 357 -13.57 -18.10 21.12
CA ASP A 357 -13.97 -17.73 22.49
C ASP A 357 -15.49 -17.52 22.67
N SER A 358 -16.29 -17.62 21.59
CA SER A 358 -17.74 -17.45 21.70
C SER A 358 -18.44 -18.82 21.75
N LYS A 359 -19.23 -19.05 22.78
CA LYS A 359 -20.14 -20.19 22.87
C LYS A 359 -21.28 -20.15 21.85
N LEU A 360 -21.34 -19.09 21.03
CA LEU A 360 -22.38 -18.86 20.03
C LEU A 360 -22.00 -19.51 18.71
N THR A 361 -22.96 -20.05 17.99
CA THR A 361 -22.80 -20.50 16.61
C THR A 361 -22.49 -19.32 15.67
N GLY A 362 -21.92 -19.61 14.48
CA GLY A 362 -21.45 -18.54 13.58
C GLY A 362 -22.49 -17.49 13.25
N GLU A 363 -23.77 -17.88 13.01
CA GLU A 363 -24.87 -16.94 12.72
C GLU A 363 -25.31 -16.16 13.95
N GLU A 364 -25.47 -16.82 15.09
CA GLU A 364 -25.85 -16.18 16.36
C GLU A 364 -24.80 -15.18 16.84
N TYR A 365 -23.50 -15.46 16.61
CA TYR A 365 -22.43 -14.53 16.93
C TYR A 365 -22.53 -13.27 16.07
N PHE A 366 -22.74 -13.40 14.76
CA PHE A 366 -22.87 -12.25 13.86
C PHE A 366 -24.12 -11.39 14.14
N LEU A 367 -25.18 -12.00 14.64
CA LEU A 367 -26.40 -11.29 15.06
C LEU A 367 -26.23 -10.63 16.43
N SER A 368 -25.27 -11.07 17.24
CA SER A 368 -25.01 -10.48 18.54
C SER A 368 -24.47 -9.06 18.42
N ARG A 369 -24.78 -8.18 19.43
CA ARG A 369 -24.24 -6.82 19.50
C ARG A 369 -22.71 -6.79 19.49
N GLN A 370 -22.05 -7.77 20.12
CA GLN A 370 -20.60 -7.89 20.13
C GLN A 370 -20.04 -8.31 18.77
N GLY A 371 -20.71 -9.23 18.08
CA GLY A 371 -20.33 -9.65 16.73
C GLY A 371 -20.42 -8.51 15.72
N GLN A 372 -21.49 -7.72 15.76
CA GLN A 372 -21.66 -6.52 14.92
C GLN A 372 -20.60 -5.46 15.21
N LYS A 373 -20.29 -5.21 16.49
CA LYS A 373 -19.22 -4.28 16.89
C LYS A 373 -17.85 -4.73 16.37
N ASN A 374 -17.53 -6.01 16.53
CA ASN A 374 -16.28 -6.57 16.07
C ASN A 374 -16.18 -6.55 14.53
N ALA A 375 -17.27 -6.78 13.80
CA ALA A 375 -17.32 -6.67 12.36
C ALA A 375 -16.95 -5.25 11.88
N LYS A 376 -17.54 -4.20 12.49
CA LYS A 376 -17.21 -2.80 12.17
C LYS A 376 -15.75 -2.47 12.47
N ILE A 377 -15.22 -2.91 13.62
CA ILE A 377 -13.80 -2.71 13.96
C ILE A 377 -12.91 -3.38 12.92
N ASN A 378 -13.24 -4.60 12.48
CA ASN A 378 -12.48 -5.33 11.47
C ASN A 378 -12.53 -4.65 10.09
N GLU A 379 -13.64 -4.02 9.71
CA GLU A 379 -13.74 -3.23 8.48
C GLU A 379 -12.78 -2.02 8.52
N VAL A 380 -12.80 -1.25 9.62
CA VAL A 380 -11.91 -0.10 9.82
C VAL A 380 -10.43 -0.54 9.82
N LEU A 381 -10.10 -1.59 10.57
CA LEU A 381 -8.72 -2.13 10.58
C LEU A 381 -8.30 -2.66 9.21
N SER A 382 -9.22 -3.25 8.45
CA SER A 382 -8.95 -3.68 7.07
C SER A 382 -8.64 -2.50 6.15
N LEU A 383 -9.39 -1.41 6.26
CA LEU A 383 -9.15 -0.18 5.50
C LEU A 383 -7.79 0.44 5.86
N ILE A 384 -7.49 0.56 7.15
CA ILE A 384 -6.21 1.10 7.64
C ILE A 384 -5.04 0.22 7.18
N SER A 385 -5.16 -1.11 7.29
CA SER A 385 -4.09 -2.05 6.94
C SER A 385 -3.91 -2.27 5.44
N TYR A 386 -4.86 -1.86 4.60
CA TYR A 386 -4.81 -2.08 3.16
C TYR A 386 -3.52 -1.54 2.51
N PRO A 387 -3.13 -0.26 2.72
CA PRO A 387 -1.86 0.24 2.19
C PRO A 387 -0.65 -0.46 2.80
N GLY A 388 -0.74 -0.88 4.07
CA GLY A 388 0.32 -1.65 4.72
C GLY A 388 0.58 -3.02 4.09
N ARG A 389 -0.48 -3.66 3.56
CA ARG A 389 -0.39 -4.93 2.81
C ARG A 389 0.13 -4.75 1.39
N HIS A 390 -0.15 -3.62 0.77
CA HIS A 390 0.20 -3.28 -0.61
C HIS A 390 1.19 -2.12 -0.70
N THR A 391 2.11 -2.04 0.28
CA THR A 391 3.02 -0.91 0.52
C THR A 391 3.69 -0.36 -0.74
N LEU A 392 4.32 -1.23 -1.55
CA LEU A 392 5.05 -0.79 -2.73
C LEU A 392 4.12 -0.20 -3.79
N SER A 393 3.01 -0.89 -4.08
CA SER A 393 2.04 -0.42 -5.07
C SER A 393 1.42 0.92 -4.66
N VAL A 394 1.01 1.04 -3.38
CA VAL A 394 0.44 2.29 -2.88
C VAL A 394 1.47 3.42 -2.91
N TYR A 395 2.73 3.12 -2.51
CA TYR A 395 3.81 4.10 -2.57
C TYR A 395 4.07 4.62 -4.00
N VAL A 396 4.01 3.75 -5.00
CA VAL A 396 4.25 4.13 -6.41
C VAL A 396 3.09 4.93 -6.99
N PHE A 397 1.88 4.48 -6.70
CA PHE A 397 0.69 5.05 -7.35
C PHE A 397 0.04 6.20 -6.59
N HIS A 398 0.41 6.47 -5.31
CA HIS A 398 -0.24 7.55 -4.56
C HIS A 398 -0.10 8.91 -5.23
N GLN A 399 1.09 9.26 -5.73
CA GLN A 399 1.34 10.54 -6.36
C GLN A 399 0.52 10.74 -7.66
N PRO A 400 0.53 9.79 -8.64
CA PRO A 400 -0.37 9.85 -9.77
C PRO A 400 -1.86 9.96 -9.36
N PHE A 401 -2.29 9.27 -8.30
CA PHE A 401 -3.67 9.37 -7.82
C PHE A 401 -3.98 10.73 -7.21
N ILE A 402 -3.05 11.33 -6.44
CA ILE A 402 -3.21 12.68 -5.90
C ILE A 402 -3.38 13.67 -7.06
N PHE A 403 -2.51 13.63 -8.08
CA PHE A 403 -2.62 14.51 -9.25
C PHE A 403 -3.93 14.31 -10.00
N LEU A 404 -4.35 13.05 -10.22
CA LEU A 404 -5.62 12.74 -10.88
C LEU A 404 -6.82 13.30 -10.10
N PHE A 405 -6.77 13.26 -8.78
CA PHE A 405 -7.81 13.81 -7.91
C PHE A 405 -7.80 15.34 -7.91
N MET A 406 -6.62 15.96 -7.90
CA MET A 406 -6.48 17.42 -7.87
C MET A 406 -6.75 18.08 -9.23
N PHE A 407 -6.52 17.37 -10.32
CA PHE A 407 -6.66 17.91 -11.68
C PHE A 407 -8.03 18.55 -11.96
N PRO A 408 -9.18 17.93 -11.63
CA PRO A 408 -10.49 18.60 -11.79
C PRO A 408 -10.61 19.88 -10.95
N ILE A 409 -10.00 19.91 -9.76
CA ILE A 409 -10.00 21.08 -8.88
C ILE A 409 -9.24 22.21 -9.53
N PHE A 410 -8.09 21.91 -10.17
CA PHE A 410 -7.31 22.90 -10.93
C PHE A 410 -8.09 23.47 -12.10
N LEU A 411 -8.76 22.61 -12.89
CA LEU A 411 -9.56 23.05 -14.02
C LEU A 411 -10.73 23.98 -13.61
N ILE A 412 -11.44 23.60 -12.54
CA ILE A 412 -12.58 24.39 -12.02
C ILE A 412 -12.10 25.75 -11.48
N SER A 413 -10.90 25.81 -10.90
CA SER A 413 -10.32 27.05 -10.38
C SER A 413 -9.69 27.95 -11.44
N GLY A 414 -9.73 27.55 -12.72
CA GLY A 414 -9.17 28.35 -13.82
C GLY A 414 -7.65 28.25 -13.96
N TYR A 415 -7.04 27.25 -13.30
CA TYR A 415 -5.61 26.98 -13.43
C TYR A 415 -5.28 26.42 -14.80
N HIS A 416 -4.41 27.09 -15.52
CA HIS A 416 -3.84 26.56 -16.75
C HIS A 416 -2.54 25.83 -16.43
N PHE A 417 -2.59 24.53 -16.45
CA PHE A 417 -1.41 23.68 -16.22
C PHE A 417 -0.44 23.82 -17.40
N THR A 418 0.61 24.58 -17.23
CA THR A 418 1.72 24.62 -18.18
C THR A 418 2.70 23.51 -17.82
N LEU A 419 2.60 22.37 -18.49
CA LEU A 419 3.56 21.27 -18.36
C LEU A 419 5.01 21.66 -18.71
N PHE A 420 5.18 22.76 -19.43
CA PHE A 420 6.42 23.23 -20.05
C PHE A 420 6.65 24.75 -19.84
N GLY A 421 6.27 25.26 -18.71
CA GLY A 421 6.52 26.66 -18.37
C GLY A 421 7.85 26.88 -17.70
#